data_57e6d3b35d40cb58c4157a84b113e750
#
_entry.id   57e6d3b35d40cb58c4157a84b113e750
#
_cell.length_a   1.000
_cell.length_b   1.000
_cell.length_c   1.000
_cell.angle_alpha   90.00
_cell.angle_beta   90.00
_cell.angle_gamma   90.00
#
_symmetry.space_group_name_H-M   'P 1'
#
loop_
_entity.id
_entity.type
_entity.pdbx_description
1 polymer ?
#
loop_
_entity_poly.entity_id
_entity_poly.type
_entity_poly.pdbx_seq_one_letter_code
_entity_poly.pdbx_strand_id
1 'polypeptide(L)'
;MMYALDPAVHGPIFETIQGLLPQPRPHPLGCHRRRVSDRVCFAAVLHRLVTGASWTTIECVLGYKVSDTTMRARRDEWIAAGVFDEIARQALAGYQRLIGLRLEHVSIDGSDQLAPCGGEDAGHGFKQRGRLGWKWCLAVDDDGIPLAFSTAPANRNDYPMMFEVLDQLADADLLGRIDTLHADRGFNYTETPARLTADYGITKFQAPPRRKQRSGTAPLVGLGSHRWIVESANSWLRNYGQLRRSTDRKTMHRRAALNFAIALFITHRLIQKTTSPIR
;
A
#
# COMPACT_ATOMS: atom_id res chain seq x y z
N MET A 1 -12.33 7.93 -1.60
CA MET A 1 -12.62 6.58 -1.04
C MET A 1 -13.86 5.94 -1.66
N MET A 2 -14.90 6.71 -2.01
CA MET A 2 -16.08 6.16 -2.71
C MET A 2 -15.74 5.46 -4.04
N TYR A 3 -14.67 5.88 -4.71
CA TYR A 3 -14.23 5.24 -5.96
C TYR A 3 -13.95 3.73 -5.82
N ALA A 4 -13.46 3.27 -4.67
CA ALA A 4 -13.19 1.85 -4.46
C ALA A 4 -14.45 0.97 -4.49
N LEU A 5 -15.63 1.56 -4.26
CA LEU A 5 -16.92 0.89 -4.34
C LEU A 5 -17.57 1.06 -5.73
N ASP A 6 -16.94 1.80 -6.63
CA ASP A 6 -17.39 1.94 -8.01
C ASP A 6 -17.10 0.62 -8.78
N PRO A 7 -18.11 -0.02 -9.38
CA PRO A 7 -17.93 -1.21 -10.20
C PRO A 7 -16.89 -1.03 -11.33
N ALA A 8 -16.75 0.16 -11.87
CA ALA A 8 -15.74 0.45 -12.88
C ALA A 8 -14.31 0.31 -12.35
N VAL A 9 -14.09 0.49 -11.05
CA VAL A 9 -12.78 0.35 -10.40
C VAL A 9 -12.55 -1.07 -9.90
N HIS A 10 -13.48 -1.61 -9.09
CA HIS A 10 -13.26 -2.93 -8.48
C HIS A 10 -13.61 -4.11 -9.40
N GLY A 11 -14.41 -3.90 -10.45
CA GLY A 11 -14.78 -4.94 -11.40
C GLY A 11 -13.57 -5.55 -12.11
N PRO A 12 -12.74 -4.75 -12.81
CA PRO A 12 -11.51 -5.24 -13.45
C PRO A 12 -10.56 -5.97 -12.48
N ILE A 13 -10.47 -5.48 -11.23
CA ILE A 13 -9.67 -6.14 -10.19
C ILE A 13 -10.24 -7.51 -9.85
N PHE A 14 -11.57 -7.62 -9.72
CA PHE A 14 -12.21 -8.93 -9.46
C PHE A 14 -12.01 -9.91 -10.63
N GLU A 15 -12.10 -9.46 -11.86
CA GLU A 15 -11.83 -10.28 -13.05
C GLU A 15 -10.39 -10.79 -13.04
N THR A 16 -9.43 -9.93 -12.71
CA THR A 16 -8.02 -10.31 -12.52
C THR A 16 -7.88 -11.36 -11.42
N ILE A 17 -8.51 -11.13 -10.26
CA ILE A 17 -8.49 -12.06 -9.12
C ILE A 17 -9.02 -13.43 -9.53
N GLN A 18 -10.10 -13.51 -10.29
CA GLN A 18 -10.70 -14.80 -10.69
C GLN A 18 -9.68 -15.72 -11.38
N GLY A 19 -8.79 -15.17 -12.20
CA GLY A 19 -7.72 -15.93 -12.85
C GLY A 19 -6.61 -16.41 -11.91
N LEU A 20 -6.50 -15.80 -10.73
CA LEU A 20 -5.46 -16.08 -9.72
C LEU A 20 -5.97 -16.99 -8.58
N LEU A 21 -7.28 -17.19 -8.49
CA LEU A 21 -7.87 -17.91 -7.35
C LEU A 21 -7.47 -19.39 -7.36
N PRO A 22 -7.09 -19.93 -6.20
CA PRO A 22 -6.83 -21.36 -6.09
C PRO A 22 -8.09 -22.16 -6.38
N GLN A 23 -7.93 -23.25 -7.15
CA GLN A 23 -9.04 -24.15 -7.43
C GLN A 23 -9.56 -24.80 -6.14
N PRO A 24 -10.87 -24.88 -5.96
CA PRO A 24 -11.45 -25.53 -4.80
C PRO A 24 -11.00 -26.98 -4.69
N ARG A 25 -10.49 -27.38 -3.55
CA ARG A 25 -10.18 -28.79 -3.31
C ARG A 25 -11.49 -29.58 -3.21
N PRO A 26 -11.65 -30.68 -3.99
CA PRO A 26 -12.84 -31.53 -3.88
C PRO A 26 -12.87 -32.16 -2.48
N HIS A 27 -14.06 -32.23 -1.89
CA HIS A 27 -14.22 -32.90 -0.60
C HIS A 27 -14.15 -34.42 -0.82
N PRO A 28 -13.36 -35.16 -0.02
CA PRO A 28 -13.18 -36.61 -0.22
C PRO A 28 -14.47 -37.41 -0.27
N LEU A 29 -15.48 -37.01 0.49
CA LEU A 29 -16.77 -37.71 0.56
C LEU A 29 -17.83 -37.11 -0.38
N GLY A 30 -17.54 -36.05 -1.13
CA GLY A 30 -18.50 -35.42 -2.04
C GLY A 30 -19.77 -34.83 -1.41
N CYS A 31 -19.90 -34.86 -0.08
CA CYS A 31 -21.13 -34.58 0.66
C CYS A 31 -21.07 -33.27 1.49
N HIS A 32 -20.49 -32.21 0.97
CA HIS A 32 -20.39 -30.93 1.68
C HIS A 32 -21.27 -29.84 1.05
N ARG A 33 -21.53 -28.80 1.81
CA ARG A 33 -22.23 -27.60 1.33
C ARG A 33 -21.46 -26.96 0.18
N ARG A 34 -22.20 -26.51 -0.84
CA ARG A 34 -21.61 -25.76 -1.97
C ARG A 34 -20.76 -24.59 -1.46
N ARG A 35 -19.54 -24.43 -2.01
CA ARG A 35 -18.63 -23.33 -1.71
C ARG A 35 -19.32 -21.99 -2.00
N VAL A 36 -19.25 -21.06 -1.05
CA VAL A 36 -19.72 -19.67 -1.25
C VAL A 36 -18.97 -19.04 -2.42
N SER A 37 -19.70 -18.31 -3.26
CA SER A 37 -19.13 -17.61 -4.41
C SER A 37 -17.98 -16.70 -4.03
N ASP A 38 -16.91 -16.73 -4.80
CA ASP A 38 -15.75 -15.86 -4.62
C ASP A 38 -16.13 -14.38 -4.77
N ARG A 39 -17.11 -14.06 -5.61
CA ARG A 39 -17.64 -12.71 -5.75
C ARG A 39 -18.23 -12.16 -4.45
N VAL A 40 -18.96 -12.98 -3.70
CA VAL A 40 -19.51 -12.59 -2.39
C VAL A 40 -18.40 -12.39 -1.38
N CYS A 41 -17.41 -13.28 -1.35
CA CYS A 41 -16.24 -13.13 -0.46
C CYS A 41 -15.39 -11.91 -0.84
N PHE A 42 -15.22 -11.63 -2.13
CA PHE A 42 -14.54 -10.43 -2.60
C PHE A 42 -15.25 -9.16 -2.14
N ALA A 43 -16.57 -9.09 -2.31
CA ALA A 43 -17.35 -7.96 -1.82
C ALA A 43 -17.20 -7.76 -0.31
N ALA A 44 -17.14 -8.85 0.47
CA ALA A 44 -16.90 -8.79 1.91
C ALA A 44 -15.50 -8.23 2.25
N VAL A 45 -14.44 -8.71 1.57
CA VAL A 45 -13.06 -8.24 1.76
C VAL A 45 -12.93 -6.78 1.35
N LEU A 46 -13.53 -6.38 0.23
CA LEU A 46 -13.57 -4.99 -0.23
C LEU A 46 -14.30 -4.09 0.77
N HIS A 47 -15.47 -4.51 1.24
CA HIS A 47 -16.25 -3.76 2.23
C HIS A 47 -15.45 -3.56 3.54
N ARG A 48 -14.76 -4.62 4.00
CA ARG A 48 -13.88 -4.53 5.16
C ARG A 48 -12.75 -3.54 4.94
N LEU A 49 -12.08 -3.61 3.79
CA LEU A 49 -10.99 -2.69 3.44
C LEU A 49 -11.47 -1.24 3.53
N VAL A 50 -12.58 -0.94 2.87
CA VAL A 50 -13.11 0.43 2.77
C VAL A 50 -13.58 0.96 4.12
N THR A 51 -14.35 0.17 4.87
CA THR A 51 -15.01 0.65 6.09
C THR A 51 -14.21 0.40 7.37
N GLY A 52 -13.37 -0.64 7.39
CA GLY A 52 -12.73 -1.15 8.62
C GLY A 52 -13.71 -1.87 9.55
N ALA A 53 -14.92 -2.19 9.09
CA ALA A 53 -15.94 -2.88 9.86
C ALA A 53 -15.47 -4.27 10.33
N SER A 54 -16.02 -4.76 11.43
CA SER A 54 -15.76 -6.13 11.90
C SER A 54 -16.33 -7.16 10.92
N TRP A 55 -15.79 -8.36 10.90
CA TRP A 55 -16.31 -9.43 10.07
C TRP A 55 -17.76 -9.79 10.40
N THR A 56 -18.13 -9.74 11.69
CA THR A 56 -19.50 -9.95 12.15
C THR A 56 -20.45 -8.85 11.67
N THR A 57 -19.97 -7.60 11.62
CA THR A 57 -20.75 -6.50 11.03
C THR A 57 -20.99 -6.72 9.54
N ILE A 58 -19.95 -7.18 8.81
CA ILE A 58 -20.05 -7.47 7.37
C ILE A 58 -21.00 -8.64 7.12
N GLU A 59 -20.95 -9.69 7.94
CA GLU A 59 -21.89 -10.82 7.90
C GLU A 59 -23.34 -10.33 8.01
N CYS A 60 -23.61 -9.45 8.97
CA CYS A 60 -24.93 -8.84 9.13
C CYS A 60 -25.34 -8.01 7.91
N VAL A 61 -24.46 -7.15 7.40
CA VAL A 61 -24.72 -6.31 6.21
C VAL A 61 -24.99 -7.15 4.96
N LEU A 62 -24.33 -8.30 4.84
CA LEU A 62 -24.57 -9.25 3.75
C LEU A 62 -25.81 -10.16 3.96
N GLY A 63 -26.61 -9.87 4.98
CA GLY A 63 -27.83 -10.62 5.30
C GLY A 63 -27.57 -12.08 5.69
N TYR A 64 -26.44 -12.32 6.38
CA TYR A 64 -25.99 -13.65 6.84
C TYR A 64 -25.83 -14.70 5.72
N LYS A 65 -25.65 -14.25 4.49
CA LYS A 65 -25.43 -15.16 3.33
C LYS A 65 -24.07 -15.86 3.36
N VAL A 66 -23.12 -15.31 4.10
CA VAL A 66 -21.78 -15.86 4.30
C VAL A 66 -21.32 -15.57 5.73
N SER A 67 -20.85 -16.60 6.45
CA SER A 67 -20.36 -16.43 7.82
C SER A 67 -19.02 -15.70 7.87
N ASP A 68 -18.76 -15.03 8.99
CA ASP A 68 -17.48 -14.36 9.27
C ASP A 68 -16.29 -15.31 9.15
N THR A 69 -16.45 -16.54 9.62
CA THR A 69 -15.45 -17.61 9.52
C THR A 69 -15.12 -17.95 8.05
N THR A 70 -16.15 -18.06 7.20
CA THR A 70 -15.96 -18.32 5.76
C THR A 70 -15.23 -17.18 5.07
N MET A 71 -15.59 -15.92 5.38
CA MET A 71 -14.94 -14.75 4.81
C MET A 71 -13.46 -14.67 5.20
N ARG A 72 -13.13 -14.94 6.48
CA ARG A 72 -11.75 -14.98 6.98
C ARG A 72 -10.95 -16.09 6.31
N ALA A 73 -11.49 -17.29 6.25
CA ALA A 73 -10.82 -18.44 5.62
C ALA A 73 -10.54 -18.17 4.14
N ARG A 74 -11.48 -17.53 3.42
CA ARG A 74 -11.30 -17.17 2.01
C ARG A 74 -10.22 -16.11 1.83
N ARG A 75 -10.22 -15.06 2.65
CA ARG A 75 -9.14 -14.07 2.66
C ARG A 75 -7.78 -14.74 2.89
N ASP A 76 -7.68 -15.62 3.88
CA ASP A 76 -6.42 -16.29 4.23
C ASP A 76 -5.96 -17.24 3.12
N GLU A 77 -6.88 -17.93 2.45
CA GLU A 77 -6.61 -18.73 1.26
C GLU A 77 -6.02 -17.86 0.12
N TRP A 78 -6.60 -16.69 -0.14
CA TRP A 78 -6.13 -15.77 -1.17
C TRP A 78 -4.76 -15.14 -0.81
N ILE A 79 -4.54 -14.84 0.47
CA ILE A 79 -3.23 -14.37 0.94
C ILE A 79 -2.17 -15.45 0.73
N ALA A 80 -2.46 -16.68 1.12
CA ALA A 80 -1.52 -17.80 0.95
C ALA A 80 -1.21 -18.10 -0.52
N ALA A 81 -2.13 -17.79 -1.43
CA ALA A 81 -1.93 -17.89 -2.87
C ALA A 81 -1.28 -16.64 -3.51
N GLY A 82 -0.89 -15.62 -2.72
CA GLY A 82 -0.24 -14.41 -3.23
C GLY A 82 -1.13 -13.48 -4.05
N VAL A 83 -2.46 -13.67 -3.99
CA VAL A 83 -3.41 -12.94 -4.86
C VAL A 83 -3.29 -11.43 -4.70
N PHE A 84 -3.14 -10.92 -3.47
CA PHE A 84 -3.09 -9.48 -3.22
C PHE A 84 -1.79 -8.83 -3.68
N ASP A 85 -0.67 -9.55 -3.60
CA ASP A 85 0.61 -9.09 -4.11
C ASP A 85 0.56 -9.03 -5.64
N GLU A 86 -0.01 -10.05 -6.27
CA GLU A 86 -0.10 -10.14 -7.72
C GLU A 86 -1.03 -9.09 -8.34
N ILE A 87 -2.20 -8.80 -7.73
CA ILE A 87 -3.08 -7.74 -8.27
C ILE A 87 -2.44 -6.35 -8.17
N ALA A 88 -1.69 -6.06 -7.10
CA ALA A 88 -0.95 -4.81 -6.98
C ALA A 88 0.13 -4.71 -8.06
N ARG A 89 0.89 -5.78 -8.27
CA ARG A 89 1.91 -5.87 -9.32
C ARG A 89 1.29 -5.70 -10.72
N GLN A 90 0.17 -6.36 -11.01
CA GLN A 90 -0.50 -6.25 -12.31
C GLN A 90 -1.10 -4.85 -12.54
N ALA A 91 -1.67 -4.22 -11.51
CA ALA A 91 -2.17 -2.85 -11.60
C ALA A 91 -1.03 -1.88 -11.95
N LEU A 92 0.14 -2.00 -11.28
CA LEU A 92 1.32 -1.18 -11.56
C LEU A 92 1.85 -1.43 -12.98
N ALA A 93 1.98 -2.69 -13.39
CA ALA A 93 2.43 -3.06 -14.74
C ALA A 93 1.44 -2.55 -15.82
N GLY A 94 0.14 -2.62 -15.56
CA GLY A 94 -0.90 -2.07 -16.43
C GLY A 94 -0.79 -0.55 -16.57
N TYR A 95 -0.59 0.16 -15.46
CA TYR A 95 -0.36 1.61 -15.47
C TYR A 95 0.91 1.98 -16.26
N GLN A 96 2.03 1.29 -15.97
CA GLN A 96 3.29 1.49 -16.70
C GLN A 96 3.13 1.30 -18.21
N ARG A 97 2.39 0.27 -18.63
CA ARG A 97 2.19 -0.04 -20.07
C ARG A 97 1.30 0.98 -20.77
N LEU A 98 0.26 1.47 -20.12
CA LEU A 98 -0.78 2.30 -20.76
C LEU A 98 -0.52 3.80 -20.64
N ILE A 99 0.09 4.23 -19.54
CA ILE A 99 0.35 5.64 -19.23
C ILE A 99 1.86 5.92 -19.19
N GLY A 100 2.64 5.03 -18.57
CA GLY A 100 4.04 5.24 -18.21
C GLY A 100 4.21 5.76 -16.79
N LEU A 101 5.23 5.24 -16.08
CA LEU A 101 5.65 5.75 -14.77
C LEU A 101 6.64 6.90 -14.95
N ARG A 102 6.46 7.95 -14.17
CA ARG A 102 7.34 9.12 -14.13
C ARG A 102 8.35 8.97 -13.00
N LEU A 103 9.46 8.30 -13.29
CA LEU A 103 10.47 7.90 -12.31
C LEU A 103 11.61 8.90 -12.13
N GLU A 104 11.64 10.00 -12.89
CA GLU A 104 12.67 11.05 -12.74
C GLU A 104 12.74 11.56 -11.29
N HIS A 105 11.57 11.69 -10.65
CA HIS A 105 11.43 12.07 -9.26
C HIS A 105 10.64 11.01 -8.51
N VAL A 106 11.31 10.32 -7.59
CA VAL A 106 10.65 9.37 -6.69
C VAL A 106 10.63 9.94 -5.28
N SER A 107 9.49 9.88 -4.61
CA SER A 107 9.34 10.38 -3.24
C SER A 107 9.06 9.24 -2.28
N ILE A 108 9.75 9.24 -1.13
CA ILE A 108 9.58 8.23 -0.06
C ILE A 108 9.16 8.91 1.25
N ASP A 109 8.14 8.36 1.92
CA ASP A 109 7.70 8.81 3.23
C ASP A 109 7.08 7.70 4.07
N GLY A 110 7.18 7.86 5.40
CA GLY A 110 6.60 6.95 6.39
C GLY A 110 5.22 7.41 6.87
N SER A 111 4.29 6.49 7.01
CA SER A 111 2.94 6.76 7.51
C SER A 111 2.56 5.83 8.66
N ASP A 112 2.23 6.42 9.83
CA ASP A 112 1.85 5.69 11.05
C ASP A 112 0.33 5.51 11.14
N GLN A 113 -0.09 4.30 11.54
CA GLN A 113 -1.49 3.89 11.65
C GLN A 113 -1.78 3.26 13.00
N LEU A 114 -3.04 3.28 13.43
CA LEU A 114 -3.46 2.63 14.67
C LEU A 114 -3.58 1.10 14.48
N ALA A 115 -3.13 0.35 15.49
CA ALA A 115 -3.31 -1.10 15.60
C ALA A 115 -3.81 -1.48 17.01
N PRO A 116 -5.05 -1.11 17.37
CA PRO A 116 -5.54 -1.22 18.75
C PRO A 116 -5.60 -2.66 19.28
N CYS A 117 -5.64 -3.66 18.39
CA CYS A 117 -5.62 -5.07 18.76
C CYS A 117 -4.21 -5.67 18.86
N GLY A 118 -3.15 -4.86 18.66
CA GLY A 118 -1.77 -5.32 18.70
C GLY A 118 -1.46 -6.38 17.64
N GLY A 119 -0.63 -7.35 17.99
CA GLY A 119 -0.19 -8.45 17.12
C GLY A 119 1.17 -8.20 16.51
N GLU A 120 1.48 -8.97 15.46
CA GLU A 120 2.73 -8.86 14.69
C GLU A 120 2.87 -7.43 14.14
N ASP A 121 4.09 -6.90 14.09
CA ASP A 121 4.41 -5.55 13.64
C ASP A 121 3.52 -4.45 14.26
N ALA A 122 3.12 -4.61 15.52
CA ALA A 122 2.50 -3.56 16.31
C ALA A 122 3.44 -3.10 17.43
N GLY A 123 3.62 -1.78 17.54
CA GLY A 123 4.48 -1.18 18.56
C GLY A 123 3.92 0.16 19.03
N HIS A 124 4.40 0.65 20.18
CA HIS A 124 3.98 1.93 20.75
C HIS A 124 4.63 3.10 20.01
N GLY A 125 3.88 3.78 19.14
CA GLY A 125 4.37 4.89 18.31
C GLY A 125 4.36 6.23 19.02
N PHE A 126 5.43 7.02 18.87
CA PHE A 126 5.50 8.39 19.39
C PHE A 126 4.43 9.30 18.80
N LYS A 127 4.23 9.26 17.49
CA LYS A 127 3.21 10.06 16.79
C LYS A 127 1.77 9.68 17.22
N GLN A 128 1.57 8.47 17.75
CA GLN A 128 0.29 7.96 18.22
C GLN A 128 0.05 8.18 19.72
N ARG A 129 0.84 9.05 20.38
CA ARG A 129 0.75 9.33 21.83
C ARG A 129 0.85 8.05 22.68
N GLY A 130 1.78 7.17 22.36
CA GLY A 130 2.00 5.90 23.06
C GLY A 130 0.99 4.79 22.75
N ARG A 131 0.02 5.01 21.84
CA ARG A 131 -0.90 3.95 21.43
C ARG A 131 -0.21 2.95 20.50
N LEU A 132 -0.71 1.71 20.52
CA LEU A 132 -0.25 0.67 19.59
C LEU A 132 -0.57 1.06 18.15
N GLY A 133 0.43 0.96 17.30
CA GLY A 133 0.36 1.27 15.90
C GLY A 133 1.28 0.41 15.05
N TRP A 134 1.06 0.47 13.79
CA TRP A 134 1.91 -0.04 12.72
C TRP A 134 2.18 1.08 11.74
N LYS A 135 3.15 0.89 10.86
CA LYS A 135 3.48 1.87 9.82
C LYS A 135 3.81 1.19 8.51
N TRP A 136 3.74 1.97 7.46
CA TRP A 136 4.40 1.66 6.20
C TRP A 136 5.32 2.80 5.78
N CYS A 137 6.35 2.46 5.02
CA CYS A 137 7.16 3.39 4.25
C CYS A 137 6.81 3.16 2.78
N LEU A 138 6.42 4.21 2.06
CA LEU A 138 5.89 4.14 0.71
C LEU A 138 6.77 4.94 -0.24
N ALA A 139 7.13 4.35 -1.39
CA ALA A 139 7.68 5.07 -2.53
C ALA A 139 6.60 5.33 -3.57
N VAL A 140 6.59 6.54 -4.13
CA VAL A 140 5.70 6.93 -5.23
C VAL A 140 6.47 7.62 -6.34
N ASP A 141 5.97 7.52 -7.56
CA ASP A 141 6.47 8.30 -8.70
C ASP A 141 5.98 9.77 -8.65
N ASP A 142 6.35 10.57 -9.62
CA ASP A 142 6.01 12.00 -9.70
C ASP A 142 4.49 12.27 -9.93
N ASP A 143 3.72 11.28 -10.34
CA ASP A 143 2.24 11.31 -10.41
C ASP A 143 1.57 10.79 -9.13
N GLY A 144 2.35 10.37 -8.13
CA GLY A 144 1.87 9.81 -6.87
C GLY A 144 1.41 8.35 -6.96
N ILE A 145 1.88 7.62 -7.97
CA ILE A 145 1.59 6.19 -8.13
C ILE A 145 2.45 5.38 -7.17
N PRO A 146 1.87 4.55 -6.27
CA PRO A 146 2.61 3.66 -5.40
C PRO A 146 3.47 2.67 -6.20
N LEU A 147 4.77 2.64 -5.90
CA LEU A 147 5.76 1.80 -6.56
C LEU A 147 6.14 0.58 -5.71
N ALA A 148 6.46 0.82 -4.43
CA ALA A 148 6.88 -0.18 -3.47
C ALA A 148 6.60 0.31 -2.05
N PHE A 149 6.52 -0.62 -1.08
CA PHE A 149 6.36 -0.28 0.32
C PHE A 149 7.00 -1.32 1.26
N SER A 150 7.42 -0.87 2.43
CA SER A 150 7.75 -1.75 3.56
C SER A 150 6.80 -1.51 4.73
N THR A 151 6.68 -2.47 5.65
CA THR A 151 5.82 -2.36 6.85
C THR A 151 6.60 -2.69 8.11
N ALA A 152 6.25 -2.02 9.22
CA ALA A 152 6.93 -2.20 10.50
C ALA A 152 6.04 -1.80 11.69
N PRO A 153 6.43 -2.16 12.93
CA PRO A 153 5.86 -1.57 14.13
C PRO A 153 6.04 -0.05 14.16
N ALA A 154 5.07 0.69 14.73
CA ALA A 154 5.11 2.16 14.76
C ALA A 154 6.32 2.75 15.52
N ASN A 155 6.96 1.98 16.40
CA ASN A 155 8.17 2.39 17.13
C ASN A 155 9.48 2.13 16.36
N ARG A 156 9.46 1.45 15.21
CA ARG A 156 10.64 1.27 14.37
C ARG A 156 11.04 2.59 13.71
N ASN A 157 12.33 2.82 13.54
CA ASN A 157 12.84 3.95 12.77
C ASN A 157 12.48 3.79 11.29
N ASP A 158 12.09 4.89 10.63
CA ASP A 158 11.74 4.90 9.21
C ASP A 158 12.96 4.71 8.30
N TYR A 159 14.16 5.08 8.78
CA TYR A 159 15.39 5.05 8.00
C TYR A 159 15.74 3.67 7.39
N PRO A 160 15.76 2.56 8.15
CA PRO A 160 15.99 1.24 7.56
C PRO A 160 14.90 0.82 6.56
N MET A 161 13.66 1.28 6.77
CA MET A 161 12.54 0.94 5.90
C MET A 161 12.67 1.51 4.49
N MET A 162 13.36 2.65 4.34
CA MET A 162 13.67 3.22 3.04
C MET A 162 14.48 2.25 2.18
N PHE A 163 15.48 1.60 2.75
CA PHE A 163 16.32 0.64 2.01
C PHE A 163 15.52 -0.62 1.63
N GLU A 164 14.63 -1.12 2.51
CA GLU A 164 13.73 -2.22 2.16
C GLU A 164 12.81 -1.87 0.97
N VAL A 165 12.44 -0.60 0.84
CA VAL A 165 11.65 -0.11 -0.31
C VAL A 165 12.53 -0.01 -1.55
N LEU A 166 13.78 0.48 -1.42
CA LEU A 166 14.72 0.56 -2.54
C LEU A 166 15.12 -0.83 -3.05
N ASP A 167 15.27 -1.82 -2.18
CA ASP A 167 15.51 -3.22 -2.56
C ASP A 167 14.37 -3.75 -3.45
N GLN A 168 13.10 -3.46 -3.11
CA GLN A 168 11.96 -3.83 -3.94
C GLN A 168 11.93 -3.09 -5.29
N LEU A 169 12.39 -1.84 -5.35
CA LEU A 169 12.53 -1.10 -6.60
C LEU A 169 13.66 -1.68 -7.47
N ALA A 170 14.74 -2.19 -6.84
CA ALA A 170 15.79 -2.92 -7.54
C ALA A 170 15.26 -4.21 -8.15
N ASP A 171 14.55 -5.02 -7.36
CA ASP A 171 13.94 -6.28 -7.80
C ASP A 171 12.94 -6.08 -8.95
N ALA A 172 12.31 -4.90 -9.01
CA ALA A 172 11.38 -4.52 -10.08
C ALA A 172 12.05 -3.83 -11.28
N ASP A 173 13.39 -3.72 -11.32
CA ASP A 173 14.18 -3.03 -12.36
C ASP A 173 13.76 -1.57 -12.60
N LEU A 174 13.45 -0.86 -11.53
CA LEU A 174 13.00 0.55 -11.58
C LEU A 174 14.10 1.54 -11.18
N LEU A 175 15.14 1.11 -10.46
CA LEU A 175 16.17 2.00 -9.90
C LEU A 175 16.92 2.81 -10.96
N GLY A 176 17.32 2.20 -12.06
CA GLY A 176 18.09 2.85 -13.13
C GLY A 176 17.38 3.99 -13.84
N ARG A 177 16.09 4.19 -13.55
CA ARG A 177 15.26 5.27 -14.10
C ARG A 177 15.05 6.42 -13.12
N ILE A 178 15.50 6.28 -11.86
CA ILE A 178 15.37 7.29 -10.82
C ILE A 178 16.51 8.29 -10.92
N ASP A 179 16.19 9.55 -11.23
CA ASP A 179 17.17 10.64 -11.24
C ASP A 179 17.33 11.24 -9.84
N THR A 180 16.24 11.55 -9.15
CA THR A 180 16.24 12.20 -7.86
C THR A 180 15.32 11.50 -6.86
N LEU A 181 15.86 11.13 -5.71
CA LEU A 181 15.10 10.60 -4.58
C LEU A 181 14.77 11.71 -3.58
N HIS A 182 13.49 11.90 -3.31
CA HIS A 182 12.99 12.85 -2.32
C HIS A 182 12.54 12.14 -1.05
N ALA A 183 12.93 12.66 0.11
CA ALA A 183 12.53 12.10 1.40
C ALA A 183 12.35 13.16 2.48
N ASP A 184 11.77 12.78 3.64
CA ASP A 184 11.67 13.66 4.78
C ASP A 184 13.02 13.75 5.54
N ARG A 185 13.11 14.75 6.42
CA ARG A 185 14.25 14.98 7.34
C ARG A 185 14.63 13.72 8.12
N GLY A 186 13.67 12.86 8.44
CA GLY A 186 13.89 11.61 9.16
C GLY A 186 14.86 10.67 8.46
N PHE A 187 14.97 10.75 7.14
CA PHE A 187 15.85 9.92 6.30
C PHE A 187 17.22 10.55 6.03
N ASN A 188 17.42 11.83 6.37
CA ASN A 188 18.64 12.56 6.05
C ASN A 188 19.72 12.35 7.13
N TYR A 189 20.40 11.21 7.10
CA TYR A 189 21.60 10.92 7.88
C TYR A 189 22.84 11.27 7.06
N THR A 190 23.98 11.50 7.73
CA THR A 190 25.24 11.89 7.08
C THR A 190 25.69 10.85 6.03
N GLU A 191 25.45 9.57 6.32
CA GLU A 191 25.82 8.45 5.47
C GLU A 191 24.82 8.19 4.32
N THR A 192 23.62 8.77 4.37
CA THR A 192 22.55 8.46 3.40
C THR A 192 22.96 8.69 1.95
N PRO A 193 23.54 9.86 1.56
CA PRO A 193 23.89 10.09 0.15
C PRO A 193 24.94 9.11 -0.37
N ALA A 194 25.97 8.81 0.46
CA ALA A 194 27.03 7.89 0.09
C ALA A 194 26.49 6.47 -0.10
N ARG A 195 25.60 6.00 0.79
CA ARG A 195 24.97 4.70 0.70
C ARG A 195 24.02 4.59 -0.50
N LEU A 196 23.21 5.62 -0.77
CA LEU A 196 22.33 5.64 -1.93
C LEU A 196 23.10 5.55 -3.24
N THR A 197 24.24 6.23 -3.33
CA THR A 197 25.10 6.15 -4.52
C THR A 197 25.78 4.78 -4.65
N ALA A 198 26.33 4.25 -3.56
CA ALA A 198 27.08 3.00 -3.58
C ALA A 198 26.21 1.77 -3.84
N ASP A 199 25.06 1.67 -3.13
CA ASP A 199 24.24 0.47 -3.13
C ASP A 199 23.14 0.49 -4.22
N TYR A 200 22.66 1.70 -4.62
CA TYR A 200 21.50 1.86 -5.49
C TYR A 200 21.73 2.72 -6.74
N GLY A 201 22.94 3.30 -6.90
CA GLY A 201 23.25 4.17 -8.04
C GLY A 201 22.53 5.52 -8.03
N ILE A 202 21.83 5.88 -6.94
CA ILE A 202 21.09 7.13 -6.81
C ILE A 202 22.03 8.23 -6.34
N THR A 203 22.38 9.15 -7.26
CA THR A 203 23.34 10.23 -7.00
C THR A 203 22.71 11.53 -6.51
N LYS A 204 21.42 11.73 -6.76
CA LYS A 204 20.69 12.93 -6.33
C LYS A 204 19.69 12.58 -5.23
N PHE A 205 19.99 13.02 -4.01
CA PHE A 205 19.14 12.86 -2.83
C PHE A 205 18.72 14.22 -2.28
N GLN A 206 17.42 14.44 -2.15
CA GLN A 206 16.84 15.67 -1.63
C GLN A 206 16.02 15.41 -0.37
N ALA A 207 16.54 15.86 0.77
CA ALA A 207 15.85 15.85 2.04
C ALA A 207 16.24 17.06 2.89
N PRO A 208 15.33 17.63 3.70
CA PRO A 208 15.66 18.74 4.57
C PRO A 208 16.76 18.35 5.59
N PRO A 209 17.67 19.29 5.97
CA PRO A 209 18.71 19.01 6.95
C PRO A 209 18.12 18.69 8.34
N ARG A 210 18.71 17.76 9.08
CA ARG A 210 18.26 17.36 10.44
C ARG A 210 18.42 18.46 11.48
N ARG A 211 19.46 19.28 11.38
CA ARG A 211 19.65 20.48 12.21
C ARG A 211 19.16 21.71 11.47
N LYS A 212 18.43 22.61 12.15
CA LYS A 212 18.28 23.98 11.67
C LYS A 212 19.68 24.56 11.58
N GLN A 213 20.21 24.76 10.37
CA GLN A 213 21.37 25.59 10.17
C GLN A 213 21.00 27.00 10.68
N ARG A 214 21.62 27.41 11.77
CA ARG A 214 21.61 28.80 12.21
C ARG A 214 22.50 29.58 11.22
N SER A 215 21.91 30.10 10.21
CA SER A 215 22.32 31.20 9.37
C SER A 215 21.96 31.01 7.89
N GLY A 216 21.16 31.88 7.37
CA GLY A 216 21.31 32.59 6.09
C GLY A 216 21.34 31.82 4.78
N THR A 217 21.10 30.53 4.74
CA THR A 217 20.97 29.80 3.48
C THR A 217 19.52 29.87 2.99
N ALA A 218 19.38 30.38 1.77
CA ALA A 218 18.11 30.45 1.06
C ALA A 218 17.32 29.13 1.16
N PRO A 219 15.97 29.18 1.25
CA PRO A 219 15.16 27.97 1.18
C PRO A 219 15.56 27.22 -0.09
N LEU A 220 15.82 25.90 0.04
CA LEU A 220 16.05 25.05 -1.11
C LEU A 220 14.80 25.11 -1.99
N VAL A 221 14.88 25.92 -3.03
CA VAL A 221 13.80 26.12 -4.00
C VAL A 221 13.54 24.76 -4.66
N GLY A 222 12.29 24.25 -4.57
CA GLY A 222 11.90 22.97 -5.16
C GLY A 222 11.65 21.80 -4.19
N LEU A 223 12.14 21.84 -2.94
CA LEU A 223 11.91 20.78 -1.95
C LEU A 223 10.44 20.57 -1.55
N GLY A 224 9.59 21.58 -1.75
CA GLY A 224 8.18 21.53 -1.35
C GLY A 224 7.29 20.81 -2.34
N SER A 225 7.61 20.82 -3.64
CA SER A 225 6.70 20.35 -4.69
C SER A 225 6.59 18.82 -4.80
N HIS A 226 7.69 18.09 -4.61
CA HIS A 226 7.68 16.62 -4.75
C HIS A 226 7.30 15.88 -3.46
N ARG A 227 7.58 16.44 -2.28
CA ARG A 227 7.21 15.80 -1.01
C ARG A 227 5.71 15.68 -0.79
N TRP A 228 4.93 16.69 -1.16
CA TRP A 228 3.48 16.63 -0.97
C TRP A 228 2.82 15.49 -1.76
N ILE A 229 3.49 14.98 -2.82
CA ILE A 229 2.98 13.90 -3.66
C ILE A 229 2.86 12.60 -2.84
N VAL A 230 3.92 12.20 -2.14
CA VAL A 230 3.86 11.01 -1.28
C VAL A 230 2.97 11.22 -0.05
N GLU A 231 2.94 12.44 0.52
CA GLU A 231 2.02 12.79 1.60
C GLU A 231 0.55 12.67 1.14
N SER A 232 0.25 13.09 -0.09
CA SER A 232 -1.06 12.94 -0.73
C SER A 232 -1.41 11.45 -0.92
N ALA A 233 -0.50 10.64 -1.48
CA ALA A 233 -0.71 9.20 -1.66
C ALA A 233 -0.94 8.50 -0.31
N ASN A 234 -0.14 8.82 0.71
CA ASN A 234 -0.33 8.33 2.07
C ASN A 234 -1.71 8.74 2.63
N SER A 235 -2.15 9.98 2.40
CA SER A 235 -3.47 10.45 2.81
C SER A 235 -4.60 9.66 2.13
N TRP A 236 -4.49 9.37 0.85
CA TRP A 236 -5.45 8.54 0.12
C TRP A 236 -5.55 7.13 0.68
N LEU A 237 -4.43 6.46 0.95
CA LEU A 237 -4.39 5.13 1.55
C LEU A 237 -4.94 5.12 2.98
N ARG A 238 -4.70 6.16 3.77
CA ARG A 238 -5.24 6.32 5.13
C ARG A 238 -6.76 6.50 5.18
N ASN A 239 -7.41 6.80 4.06
CA ASN A 239 -8.86 6.86 3.99
C ASN A 239 -9.53 5.48 4.05
N TYR A 240 -8.81 4.39 3.78
CA TYR A 240 -9.33 3.05 3.98
C TYR A 240 -9.42 2.74 5.48
N GLY A 241 -10.62 2.42 5.94
CA GLY A 241 -10.91 2.21 7.37
C GLY A 241 -10.06 1.12 8.00
N GLN A 242 -9.85 0.01 7.26
CA GLN A 242 -9.01 -1.12 7.72
C GLN A 242 -7.54 -0.72 7.84
N LEU A 243 -7.02 0.15 6.96
CA LEU A 243 -5.64 0.60 7.04
C LEU A 243 -5.46 1.62 8.16
N ARG A 244 -6.34 2.63 8.25
CA ARG A 244 -6.27 3.70 9.24
C ARG A 244 -6.33 3.20 10.68
N ARG A 245 -7.13 2.17 10.94
CA ARG A 245 -7.31 1.54 12.25
C ARG A 245 -7.39 0.04 12.08
N SER A 246 -6.21 -0.59 11.97
CA SER A 246 -6.13 -2.02 11.73
C SER A 246 -6.45 -2.81 13.00
N THR A 247 -7.47 -3.67 12.91
CA THR A 247 -7.77 -4.68 13.92
C THR A 247 -7.17 -6.04 13.60
N ASP A 248 -6.44 -6.14 12.49
CA ASP A 248 -5.73 -7.36 12.11
C ASP A 248 -4.48 -7.53 12.98
N ARG A 249 -4.21 -8.78 13.41
CA ARG A 249 -3.10 -9.10 14.32
C ARG A 249 -1.90 -9.72 13.61
N LYS A 250 -2.05 -10.12 12.34
CA LYS A 250 -0.96 -10.70 11.54
C LYS A 250 -0.47 -9.72 10.50
N THR A 251 0.83 -9.65 10.30
CA THR A 251 1.49 -8.81 9.29
C THR A 251 0.97 -9.10 7.89
N MET A 252 0.82 -10.37 7.54
CA MET A 252 0.30 -10.79 6.24
C MET A 252 -1.09 -10.19 5.92
N HIS A 253 -1.97 -10.04 6.92
CA HIS A 253 -3.29 -9.44 6.74
C HIS A 253 -3.21 -7.92 6.46
N ARG A 254 -2.30 -7.22 7.15
CA ARG A 254 -2.07 -5.78 6.95
C ARG A 254 -1.45 -5.51 5.59
N ARG A 255 -0.44 -6.31 5.20
CA ARG A 255 0.21 -6.20 3.88
C ARG A 255 -0.78 -6.48 2.75
N ALA A 256 -1.58 -7.53 2.86
CA ALA A 256 -2.62 -7.86 1.87
C ALA A 256 -3.65 -6.73 1.73
N ALA A 257 -4.11 -6.14 2.85
CA ALA A 257 -5.00 -4.99 2.82
C ALA A 257 -4.37 -3.78 2.14
N LEU A 258 -3.08 -3.52 2.38
CA LEU A 258 -2.35 -2.42 1.75
C LEU A 258 -2.16 -2.65 0.24
N ASN A 259 -1.77 -3.86 -0.18
CA ASN A 259 -1.66 -4.23 -1.59
C ASN A 259 -3.01 -4.08 -2.31
N PHE A 260 -4.09 -4.52 -1.68
CA PHE A 260 -5.43 -4.36 -2.26
C PHE A 260 -5.83 -2.89 -2.42
N ALA A 261 -5.55 -2.06 -1.40
CA ALA A 261 -5.78 -0.62 -1.48
C ALA A 261 -4.94 0.05 -2.58
N ILE A 262 -3.68 -0.35 -2.74
CA ILE A 262 -2.78 0.11 -3.80
C ILE A 262 -3.31 -0.27 -5.18
N ALA A 263 -3.74 -1.52 -5.37
CA ALA A 263 -4.33 -1.97 -6.63
C ALA A 263 -5.57 -1.13 -7.01
N LEU A 264 -6.48 -0.89 -6.06
CA LEU A 264 -7.65 -0.05 -6.25
C LEU A 264 -7.27 1.40 -6.59
N PHE A 265 -6.28 1.94 -5.90
CA PHE A 265 -5.79 3.31 -6.13
C PHE A 265 -5.19 3.47 -7.54
N ILE A 266 -4.31 2.55 -7.94
CA ILE A 266 -3.67 2.59 -9.26
C ILE A 266 -4.72 2.41 -10.36
N THR A 267 -5.65 1.46 -10.21
CA THR A 267 -6.74 1.24 -11.18
C THR A 267 -7.61 2.50 -11.34
N HIS A 268 -7.97 3.15 -10.22
CA HIS A 268 -8.71 4.40 -10.28
C HIS A 268 -7.93 5.50 -11.01
N ARG A 269 -6.63 5.65 -10.73
CA ARG A 269 -5.77 6.62 -11.43
C ARG A 269 -5.67 6.33 -12.93
N LEU A 270 -5.54 5.05 -13.28
CA LEU A 270 -5.52 4.62 -14.67
C LEU A 270 -6.81 5.03 -15.40
N ILE A 271 -7.97 4.73 -14.80
CA ILE A 271 -9.28 5.13 -15.36
C ILE A 271 -9.37 6.65 -15.55
N GLN A 272 -8.99 7.42 -14.53
CA GLN A 272 -8.98 8.89 -14.62
C GLN A 272 -8.13 9.40 -15.76
N LYS A 273 -6.93 8.86 -15.95
CA LYS A 273 -6.00 9.26 -17.01
C LYS A 273 -6.49 8.85 -18.42
N THR A 274 -7.19 7.71 -18.52
CA THR A 274 -7.70 7.22 -19.83
C THR A 274 -9.04 7.82 -20.22
N THR A 275 -9.86 8.26 -19.25
CA THR A 275 -11.21 8.82 -19.52
C THR A 275 -11.24 10.35 -19.55
N SER A 276 -10.23 11.03 -18.99
CA SER A 276 -10.14 12.49 -19.12
C SER A 276 -9.64 12.83 -20.53
N PRO A 277 -10.37 13.64 -21.31
CA PRO A 277 -9.84 14.12 -22.59
C PRO A 277 -8.54 14.89 -22.33
N ILE A 278 -7.54 14.61 -23.16
CA ILE A 278 -6.26 15.33 -23.17
C ILE A 278 -6.59 16.83 -23.33
N ARG A 279 -6.37 17.61 -22.27
CA ARG A 279 -6.42 19.07 -22.32
C ARG A 279 -5.04 19.62 -22.71
#